data_1093dbe92f6c312f0ba2827a5381cc79
#
_entry.id   1093dbe92f6c312f0ba2827a5381cc79
#
_cell.length_a   1.000
_cell.length_b   1.000
_cell.length_c   1.000
_cell.angle_alpha   90.00
_cell.angle_beta   90.00
_cell.angle_gamma   90.00
#
_symmetry.space_group_name_H-M   'P 1'
#
loop_
_entity.id
_entity.type
_entity.pdbx_description
1 polymer ?
#
loop_
_entity_poly.entity_id
_entity_poly.type
_entity_poly.pdbx_seq_one_letter_code
_entity_poly.pdbx_strand_id
1 'polypeptide(L)'
;MYGLNHWIGPTGIFAMRRLQAYEVRSNYGFSLQMQLDMGPVGTQEDVIAEMKRCRPYFYGDYYPLLRNAESEPGWTVLQFDRGDLGEGVVFAFCAGDDMEAIANLKGLDANSNYILECVDTNEQITITGADMMSGIPIQVSSPKQSRLYFYTKSASEANNK
;
A
#
# COMPACT_ATOMS: atom_id res chain seq x y z
N MET A 1 4.81 -6.85 -12.20
CA MET A 1 5.11 -5.39 -12.17
C MET A 1 6.33 -5.00 -11.33
N TYR A 2 6.78 -5.84 -10.41
CA TYR A 2 7.90 -5.54 -9.50
C TYR A 2 9.16 -4.97 -10.18
N GLY A 3 9.66 -5.61 -11.24
CA GLY A 3 10.89 -5.18 -11.92
C GLY A 3 10.73 -3.90 -12.78
N LEU A 4 9.54 -3.64 -13.30
CA LEU A 4 9.30 -2.47 -14.13
C LEU A 4 9.26 -1.16 -13.33
N ASN A 5 8.77 -1.22 -12.09
CA ASN A 5 8.67 -0.03 -11.24
C ASN A 5 10.04 0.59 -10.87
N HIS A 6 11.14 -0.18 -11.02
CA HIS A 6 12.50 0.34 -10.85
C HIS A 6 12.96 1.23 -12.02
N TRP A 7 12.32 1.12 -13.18
CA TRP A 7 12.82 1.73 -14.42
C TRP A 7 11.90 2.77 -15.03
N ILE A 8 10.60 2.53 -14.99
CA ILE A 8 9.61 3.37 -15.69
C ILE A 8 8.47 3.84 -14.80
N GLY A 9 8.59 3.65 -13.48
CA GLY A 9 7.53 3.95 -12.53
C GLY A 9 6.31 3.01 -12.66
N PRO A 10 5.34 3.11 -11.74
CA PRO A 10 4.18 2.24 -11.70
C PRO A 10 3.20 2.58 -12.84
N THR A 11 3.23 1.77 -13.89
CA THR A 11 2.28 1.84 -15.00
C THR A 11 1.21 0.77 -14.84
N GLY A 12 -0.05 1.15 -14.71
CA GLY A 12 -1.17 0.22 -14.74
C GLY A 12 -1.38 -0.33 -16.16
N ILE A 13 -1.41 -1.64 -16.33
CA ILE A 13 -1.37 -2.25 -17.66
C ILE A 13 -2.63 -3.05 -18.00
N PHE A 14 -3.58 -3.37 -17.09
CA PHE A 14 -4.55 -4.41 -17.43
C PHE A 14 -6.01 -4.13 -17.07
N ALA A 15 -6.90 -4.62 -17.96
CA ALA A 15 -8.32 -4.77 -17.73
C ALA A 15 -8.56 -5.93 -16.76
N MET A 16 -9.26 -5.67 -15.68
CA MET A 16 -9.57 -6.66 -14.66
C MET A 16 -10.89 -7.35 -14.95
N ARG A 17 -10.96 -8.64 -14.69
CA ARG A 17 -12.18 -9.44 -14.82
C ARG A 17 -12.98 -9.55 -13.51
N ARG A 18 -12.40 -9.18 -12.39
CA ARG A 18 -13.02 -9.24 -11.05
C ARG A 18 -12.61 -8.04 -10.21
N LEU A 19 -13.55 -7.49 -9.45
CA LEU A 19 -13.29 -6.36 -8.54
C LEU A 19 -12.94 -6.85 -7.13
N GLN A 20 -11.96 -7.77 -7.02
CA GLN A 20 -11.39 -8.16 -5.74
C GLN A 20 -10.20 -7.25 -5.42
N ALA A 21 -10.10 -6.78 -4.19
CA ALA A 21 -9.07 -5.84 -3.76
C ALA A 21 -7.65 -6.28 -4.13
N TYR A 22 -7.33 -7.58 -4.01
CA TYR A 22 -6.03 -8.12 -4.39
C TYR A 22 -5.72 -7.90 -5.88
N GLU A 23 -6.65 -8.26 -6.77
CA GLU A 23 -6.47 -8.13 -8.22
C GLU A 23 -6.44 -6.66 -8.65
N VAL A 24 -7.33 -5.86 -8.08
CA VAL A 24 -7.46 -4.43 -8.38
C VAL A 24 -6.18 -3.69 -8.00
N ARG A 25 -5.76 -3.81 -6.76
CA ARG A 25 -4.57 -3.11 -6.22
C ARG A 25 -3.27 -3.54 -6.87
N SER A 26 -3.17 -4.81 -7.31
CA SER A 26 -1.99 -5.28 -8.04
C SER A 26 -1.80 -4.61 -9.40
N ASN A 27 -2.82 -3.93 -9.91
CA ASN A 27 -2.81 -3.19 -11.18
C ASN A 27 -2.80 -1.67 -10.98
N TYR A 28 -2.74 -1.15 -9.74
CA TYR A 28 -2.62 0.28 -9.52
C TYR A 28 -1.30 0.83 -10.02
N GLY A 29 -1.38 2.01 -10.61
CA GLY A 29 -0.25 2.74 -11.14
C GLY A 29 -0.69 4.16 -11.53
N PHE A 30 0.03 4.80 -12.43
CA PHE A 30 -0.36 6.12 -12.95
C PHE A 30 -1.65 6.08 -13.77
N SER A 31 -1.97 4.92 -14.34
CA SER A 31 -3.22 4.67 -15.05
C SER A 31 -3.82 3.33 -14.65
N LEU A 32 -5.14 3.24 -14.69
CA LEU A 32 -5.90 2.02 -14.44
C LEU A 32 -6.85 1.81 -15.63
N GLN A 33 -6.77 0.64 -16.24
CA GLN A 33 -7.71 0.22 -17.27
C GLN A 33 -8.73 -0.75 -16.67
N MET A 34 -10.01 -0.44 -16.80
CA MET A 34 -11.11 -1.26 -16.31
C MET A 34 -12.07 -1.58 -17.46
N GLN A 35 -12.62 -2.80 -17.48
CA GLN A 35 -13.76 -3.13 -18.33
C GLN A 35 -15.04 -2.54 -17.73
N LEU A 36 -15.88 -1.90 -18.56
CA LEU A 36 -17.08 -1.18 -18.11
C LEU A 36 -18.20 -2.11 -17.60
N ASP A 37 -18.13 -3.41 -17.89
CA ASP A 37 -19.10 -4.43 -17.51
C ASP A 37 -18.74 -5.21 -16.23
N MET A 38 -17.76 -4.74 -15.48
CA MET A 38 -17.22 -5.43 -14.31
C MET A 38 -17.94 -5.07 -13.01
N GLY A 39 -19.16 -5.55 -12.84
CA GLY A 39 -19.87 -5.46 -11.56
C GLY A 39 -20.67 -4.17 -11.35
N PRO A 40 -21.23 -3.96 -10.14
CA PRO A 40 -22.04 -2.80 -9.82
C PRO A 40 -21.27 -1.47 -9.96
N VAL A 41 -21.96 -0.43 -10.41
CA VAL A 41 -21.37 0.92 -10.60
C VAL A 41 -20.72 1.44 -9.32
N GLY A 42 -21.34 1.26 -8.15
CA GLY A 42 -20.78 1.70 -6.87
C GLY A 42 -19.41 1.06 -6.58
N THR A 43 -19.23 -0.24 -6.86
CA THR A 43 -17.93 -0.91 -6.67
C THR A 43 -16.84 -0.34 -7.60
N GLN A 44 -17.20 0.09 -8.82
CA GLN A 44 -16.26 0.75 -9.72
C GLN A 44 -15.88 2.14 -9.21
N GLU A 45 -16.83 2.88 -8.69
CA GLU A 45 -16.60 4.19 -8.08
C GLU A 45 -15.65 4.10 -6.88
N ASP A 46 -15.83 3.10 -6.00
CA ASP A 46 -14.97 2.85 -4.84
C ASP A 46 -13.53 2.54 -5.27
N VAL A 47 -13.35 1.68 -6.28
CA VAL A 47 -12.03 1.36 -6.86
C VAL A 47 -11.36 2.59 -7.43
N ILE A 48 -12.09 3.41 -8.18
CA ILE A 48 -11.57 4.64 -8.75
C ILE A 48 -11.19 5.64 -7.66
N ALA A 49 -11.99 5.76 -6.60
CA ALA A 49 -11.71 6.63 -5.47
C ALA A 49 -10.43 6.19 -4.73
N GLU A 50 -10.29 4.90 -4.42
CA GLU A 50 -9.10 4.34 -3.78
C GLU A 50 -7.85 4.55 -4.64
N MET A 51 -7.92 4.25 -5.95
CA MET A 51 -6.82 4.47 -6.88
C MET A 51 -6.41 5.95 -6.97
N LYS A 52 -7.39 6.87 -7.03
CA LYS A 52 -7.12 8.32 -7.03
C LYS A 52 -6.42 8.75 -5.74
N ARG A 53 -6.77 8.16 -4.59
CA ARG A 53 -6.10 8.41 -3.32
C ARG A 53 -4.66 7.90 -3.32
N CYS A 54 -4.39 6.75 -3.94
CA CYS A 54 -3.04 6.17 -4.03
C CYS A 54 -2.13 6.93 -5.01
N ARG A 55 -2.69 7.46 -6.09
CA ARG A 55 -1.93 8.01 -7.22
C ARG A 55 -0.88 9.06 -6.88
N PRO A 56 -1.13 10.03 -5.97
CA PRO A 56 -0.12 11.04 -5.60
C PRO A 56 1.16 10.44 -5.01
N TYR A 57 1.07 9.29 -4.37
CA TYR A 57 2.22 8.64 -3.74
C TYR A 57 3.16 7.96 -4.74
N PHE A 58 2.70 7.62 -5.94
CA PHE A 58 3.54 7.00 -6.98
C PHE A 58 4.63 7.94 -7.52
N TYR A 59 4.59 9.22 -7.17
CA TYR A 59 5.65 10.18 -7.45
C TYR A 59 6.75 10.22 -6.37
N GLY A 60 6.57 9.50 -5.27
CA GLY A 60 7.52 9.40 -4.17
C GLY A 60 8.56 8.31 -4.35
N ASP A 61 9.35 8.11 -3.30
CA ASP A 61 10.35 7.05 -3.26
C ASP A 61 9.70 5.68 -3.19
N TYR A 62 10.20 4.76 -4.00
CA TYR A 62 9.70 3.38 -4.07
C TYR A 62 10.60 2.42 -3.30
N TYR A 63 10.03 1.72 -2.32
CA TYR A 63 10.71 0.71 -1.53
C TYR A 63 10.01 -0.65 -1.65
N PRO A 64 10.64 -1.66 -2.31
CA PRO A 64 10.18 -3.05 -2.23
C PRO A 64 10.61 -3.64 -0.88
N LEU A 65 9.67 -3.73 0.07
CA LEU A 65 9.95 -4.16 1.45
C LEU A 65 10.05 -5.67 1.56
N LEU A 66 9.10 -6.41 0.97
CA LEU A 66 9.10 -7.85 0.88
C LEU A 66 8.84 -8.29 -0.56
N ARG A 67 9.45 -9.39 -0.96
CA ARG A 67 9.30 -9.98 -2.29
C ARG A 67 9.08 -11.48 -2.21
N ASN A 68 8.06 -11.96 -2.91
CA ASN A 68 7.91 -13.37 -3.23
C ASN A 68 9.14 -13.90 -3.95
N ALA A 69 9.60 -15.08 -3.57
CA ALA A 69 10.44 -15.88 -4.47
C ALA A 69 9.60 -16.37 -5.67
N GLU A 70 10.21 -16.46 -6.85
CA GLU A 70 9.49 -16.93 -8.06
C GLU A 70 8.96 -18.37 -7.91
N SER A 71 9.63 -19.17 -7.07
CA SER A 71 9.31 -20.58 -6.82
C SER A 71 8.34 -20.82 -5.65
N GLU A 72 8.16 -19.85 -4.76
CA GLU A 72 7.34 -20.01 -3.55
C GLU A 72 6.43 -18.80 -3.35
N PRO A 73 5.11 -18.98 -3.47
CA PRO A 73 4.15 -17.93 -3.17
C PRO A 73 4.30 -17.47 -1.72
N GLY A 74 4.33 -16.17 -1.50
CA GLY A 74 4.48 -15.55 -0.19
C GLY A 74 3.97 -14.11 -0.19
N TRP A 75 4.61 -13.26 0.59
CA TRP A 75 4.25 -11.85 0.66
C TRP A 75 5.03 -10.97 -0.31
N THR A 76 4.31 -10.05 -0.95
CA THR A 76 4.90 -8.91 -1.66
C THR A 76 4.42 -7.65 -0.97
N VAL A 77 5.35 -6.83 -0.47
CA VAL A 77 5.02 -5.56 0.19
C VAL A 77 5.79 -4.44 -0.47
N LEU A 78 5.06 -3.42 -0.89
CA LEU A 78 5.57 -2.27 -1.63
C LEU A 78 5.20 -1.01 -0.87
N GLN A 79 6.16 -0.12 -0.67
CA GLN A 79 5.95 1.20 -0.08
C GLN A 79 6.26 2.28 -1.12
N PHE A 80 5.43 3.32 -1.15
CA PHE A 80 5.72 4.57 -1.82
C PHE A 80 5.68 5.67 -0.76
N ASP A 81 6.80 6.38 -0.60
CA ASP A 81 7.00 7.42 0.40
C ASP A 81 7.08 8.81 -0.23
N ARG A 82 6.29 9.71 0.27
CA ARG A 82 6.34 11.14 -0.02
C ARG A 82 6.96 11.85 1.19
N GLY A 83 8.26 11.63 1.39
CA GLY A 83 9.02 12.23 2.48
C GLY A 83 8.91 13.76 2.51
N ASP A 84 8.69 14.40 1.34
CA ASP A 84 8.43 15.83 1.19
C ASP A 84 7.11 16.27 1.85
N LEU A 85 6.13 15.36 1.94
CA LEU A 85 4.84 15.60 2.58
C LEU A 85 4.73 14.94 3.96
N GLY A 86 5.66 14.06 4.31
CA GLY A 86 5.57 13.22 5.50
C GLY A 86 4.45 12.18 5.41
N GLU A 87 4.15 11.70 4.21
CA GLU A 87 3.04 10.78 3.95
C GLU A 87 3.48 9.64 3.05
N GLY A 88 2.72 8.54 3.06
CA GLY A 88 2.97 7.46 2.12
C GLY A 88 1.88 6.41 2.09
N VAL A 89 2.09 5.41 1.22
CA VAL A 89 1.18 4.29 1.04
C VAL A 89 1.94 2.97 1.01
N VAL A 90 1.37 1.94 1.62
CA VAL A 90 1.91 0.58 1.64
C VAL A 90 0.89 -0.39 1.07
N PHE A 91 1.30 -1.11 0.03
CA PHE A 91 0.54 -2.22 -0.55
C PHE A 91 1.13 -3.54 -0.08
N ALA A 92 0.33 -4.39 0.53
CA ALA A 92 0.73 -5.71 0.94
C ALA A 92 -0.15 -6.77 0.27
N PHE A 93 0.48 -7.75 -0.36
CA PHE A 93 -0.16 -8.82 -1.11
C PHE A 93 0.29 -10.17 -0.57
N CYS A 94 -0.65 -10.97 -0.08
CA CYS A 94 -0.42 -12.34 0.33
C CYS A 94 -0.81 -13.29 -0.82
N ALA A 95 0.16 -13.95 -1.43
CA ALA A 95 -0.07 -14.94 -2.49
C ALA A 95 -0.02 -16.38 -1.98
N GLY A 96 0.65 -16.61 -0.83
CA GLY A 96 0.88 -17.91 -0.22
C GLY A 96 -0.06 -18.22 0.95
N ASP A 97 0.30 -19.26 1.69
CA ASP A 97 -0.48 -19.76 2.84
C ASP A 97 -0.02 -19.18 4.18
N ASP A 98 1.07 -18.43 4.22
CA ASP A 98 1.49 -17.70 5.41
C ASP A 98 0.68 -16.39 5.51
N MET A 99 -0.23 -16.34 6.48
CA MET A 99 -1.19 -15.24 6.63
C MET A 99 -0.62 -14.03 7.37
N GLU A 100 0.61 -14.09 7.80
CA GLU A 100 1.26 -13.04 8.58
C GLU A 100 2.57 -12.61 7.93
N ALA A 101 2.88 -11.32 8.03
CA ALA A 101 4.15 -10.75 7.61
C ALA A 101 4.54 -9.58 8.50
N ILE A 102 5.83 -9.25 8.51
CA ILE A 102 6.34 -8.04 9.12
C ILE A 102 6.97 -7.17 8.04
N ALA A 103 6.54 -5.93 7.93
CA ALA A 103 7.07 -4.97 6.97
C ALA A 103 7.86 -3.86 7.67
N ASN A 104 9.13 -3.75 7.37
CA ASN A 104 10.01 -2.71 7.87
C ASN A 104 9.99 -1.51 6.92
N LEU A 105 9.25 -0.46 7.25
CA LEU A 105 9.11 0.72 6.42
C LEU A 105 10.45 1.46 6.30
N LYS A 106 10.57 2.30 5.29
CA LYS A 106 11.79 3.05 4.96
C LYS A 106 11.48 4.55 4.84
N GLY A 107 12.52 5.37 4.93
CA GLY A 107 12.42 6.81 4.66
C GLY A 107 11.75 7.66 5.75
N LEU A 108 11.33 7.05 6.87
CA LEU A 108 10.60 7.74 7.93
C LEU A 108 11.54 8.46 8.91
N ASP A 109 11.04 9.53 9.52
CA ASP A 109 11.69 10.20 10.65
C ASP A 109 11.43 9.39 11.93
N ALA A 110 12.48 8.78 12.48
CA ALA A 110 12.40 7.91 13.66
C ALA A 110 11.78 8.59 14.89
N ASN A 111 11.99 9.90 15.03
CA ASN A 111 11.56 10.67 16.20
C ASN A 111 10.16 11.27 16.06
N SER A 112 9.51 11.07 14.93
CA SER A 112 8.18 11.60 14.68
C SER A 112 7.11 10.54 14.85
N ASN A 113 5.92 10.98 15.26
CA ASN A 113 4.73 10.15 15.27
C ASN A 113 4.04 10.18 13.91
N TYR A 114 3.46 9.08 13.54
CA TYR A 114 2.67 8.90 12.34
C TYR A 114 1.31 8.30 12.70
N ILE A 115 0.28 8.71 11.97
CA ILE A 115 -1.02 8.03 11.97
C ILE A 115 -0.94 7.00 10.85
N LEU A 116 -1.04 5.73 11.21
CA LEU A 116 -1.13 4.60 10.29
C LEU A 116 -2.59 4.15 10.18
N GLU A 117 -3.14 4.22 8.99
CA GLU A 117 -4.51 3.82 8.66
C GLU A 117 -4.50 2.53 7.83
N CYS A 118 -5.25 1.52 8.27
CA CYS A 118 -5.56 0.35 7.45
C CYS A 118 -6.92 0.56 6.76
N VAL A 119 -6.92 0.66 5.44
CA VAL A 119 -8.15 0.91 4.65
C VAL A 119 -9.15 -0.24 4.79
N ASP A 120 -8.65 -1.48 4.85
CA ASP A 120 -9.49 -2.69 4.85
C ASP A 120 -10.22 -2.94 6.17
N THR A 121 -9.69 -2.43 7.29
CA THR A 121 -10.28 -2.58 8.63
C THR A 121 -10.82 -1.27 9.18
N ASN A 122 -10.55 -0.14 8.52
CA ASN A 122 -10.82 1.22 9.00
C ASN A 122 -10.15 1.54 10.35
N GLU A 123 -9.11 0.80 10.71
CA GLU A 123 -8.35 1.03 11.93
C GLU A 123 -7.30 2.12 11.71
N GLN A 124 -7.14 2.96 12.72
CA GLN A 124 -6.08 3.96 12.76
C GLN A 124 -5.33 3.85 14.07
N ILE A 125 -4.01 3.86 14.00
CA ILE A 125 -3.13 3.86 15.16
C ILE A 125 -2.10 4.98 15.05
N THR A 126 -1.70 5.52 16.20
CA THR A 126 -0.54 6.41 16.27
C THR A 126 0.68 5.59 16.66
N ILE A 127 1.73 5.67 15.84
CA ILE A 127 2.94 4.87 15.98
C ILE A 127 4.16 5.72 15.64
N THR A 128 5.31 5.47 16.28
CA THR A 128 6.54 6.21 15.99
C THR A 128 7.16 5.75 14.66
N GLY A 129 7.88 6.65 13.98
CA GLY A 129 8.64 6.26 12.79
C GLY A 129 9.68 5.18 13.08
N ALA A 130 10.28 5.19 14.29
CA ALA A 130 11.20 4.16 14.73
C ALA A 130 10.54 2.77 14.79
N ASP A 131 9.31 2.68 15.35
CA ASP A 131 8.56 1.42 15.42
C ASP A 131 8.12 0.95 14.03
N MET A 132 7.66 1.85 13.17
CA MET A 132 7.30 1.51 11.79
C MET A 132 8.50 0.97 11.00
N MET A 133 9.69 1.53 11.22
CA MET A 133 10.92 1.05 10.57
C MET A 133 11.43 -0.26 11.19
N SER A 134 11.13 -0.52 12.46
CA SER A 134 11.43 -1.79 13.13
C SER A 134 10.51 -2.92 12.66
N GLY A 135 9.31 -2.61 12.23
CA GLY A 135 8.40 -3.56 11.59
C GLY A 135 6.95 -3.41 12.04
N ILE A 136 6.06 -3.28 11.08
CA ILE A 136 4.61 -3.34 11.32
C ILE A 136 4.07 -4.74 10.98
N PRO A 137 3.22 -5.32 11.85
CA PRO A 137 2.57 -6.59 11.54
C PRO A 137 1.48 -6.40 10.49
N ILE A 138 1.44 -7.31 9.53
CA ILE A 138 0.42 -7.36 8.48
C ILE A 138 -0.24 -8.74 8.55
N GLN A 139 -1.57 -8.75 8.60
CA GLN A 139 -2.34 -9.99 8.68
C GLN A 139 -3.47 -10.02 7.66
N VAL A 140 -3.74 -11.21 7.12
CA VAL A 140 -4.90 -11.52 6.28
C VAL A 140 -5.55 -12.80 6.78
N SER A 141 -6.79 -13.06 6.37
CA SER A 141 -7.53 -14.25 6.80
C SER A 141 -7.47 -15.42 5.81
N SER A 142 -6.98 -15.18 4.60
CA SER A 142 -6.85 -16.20 3.56
C SER A 142 -5.84 -15.78 2.48
N PRO A 143 -5.33 -16.73 1.67
CA PRO A 143 -4.52 -16.43 0.50
C PRO A 143 -5.24 -15.52 -0.50
N LYS A 144 -4.47 -14.85 -1.34
CA LYS A 144 -4.96 -13.90 -2.36
C LYS A 144 -5.77 -12.74 -1.78
N GLN A 145 -5.38 -12.29 -0.60
CA GLN A 145 -5.84 -11.04 -0.01
C GLN A 145 -4.74 -9.99 -0.05
N SER A 146 -5.16 -8.73 0.00
CA SER A 146 -4.28 -7.58 0.13
C SER A 146 -4.65 -6.73 1.34
N ARG A 147 -3.69 -5.94 1.80
CA ARG A 147 -3.90 -4.85 2.74
C ARG A 147 -3.36 -3.57 2.13
N LEU A 148 -4.07 -2.49 2.39
CA LEU A 148 -3.68 -1.15 1.98
C LEU A 148 -3.58 -0.26 3.22
N TYR A 149 -2.41 0.34 3.40
CA TYR A 149 -2.17 1.28 4.50
C TYR A 149 -1.80 2.64 3.93
N PHE A 150 -2.31 3.69 4.56
CA PHE A 150 -1.78 5.03 4.42
C PHE A 150 -1.12 5.43 5.73
N TYR A 151 -0.08 6.23 5.65
CA TYR A 151 0.49 6.87 6.82
C TYR A 151 0.71 8.35 6.57
N THR A 152 0.53 9.12 7.63
CA THR A 152 0.74 10.57 7.62
C THR A 152 1.45 10.98 8.91
N LYS A 153 2.51 11.75 8.78
CA LYS A 153 3.23 12.32 9.92
C LYS A 153 2.28 13.22 10.71
N SER A 154 2.10 12.92 12.00
CA SER A 154 1.27 13.76 12.85
C SER A 154 1.94 15.12 13.05
N ALA A 155 1.16 16.20 12.98
CA ALA A 155 1.66 17.51 13.36
C ALA A 155 2.19 17.42 14.81
N SER A 156 3.46 17.79 15.04
CA SER A 156 3.97 17.94 16.39
C SER A 156 3.07 18.97 17.10
N GLU A 157 2.47 18.59 18.21
CA GLU A 157 1.89 19.61 19.11
C GLU A 157 3.03 20.58 19.44
N ALA A 158 2.95 21.77 18.87
CA ALA A 158 3.87 22.84 19.25
C ALA A 158 3.67 23.04 20.75
N ASN A 159 4.67 22.65 21.55
CA ASN A 159 4.70 22.94 22.98
C ASN A 159 4.47 24.44 23.16
N ASN A 160 3.26 24.81 23.51
CA ASN A 160 2.96 26.10 24.08
C ASN A 160 3.55 26.13 25.49
N LYS A 161 4.76 26.63 25.58
CA LYS A 161 5.34 27.11 26.84
C LYS A 161 5.20 28.60 26.92
#